data_dd1db1a58bf5561ce2c6905535840f4d
#
_entry.id   dd1db1a58bf5561ce2c6905535840f4d
#
_cell.length_a   1.000
_cell.length_b   1.000
_cell.length_c   1.000
_cell.angle_alpha   90.00
_cell.angle_beta   90.00
_cell.angle_gamma   90.00
#
_symmetry.space_group_name_H-M   'P 1'
#
loop_
_entity.id
_entity.type
_entity.pdbx_description
1 polymer ?
#
loop_
_entity_poly.entity_id
_entity_poly.type
_entity_poly.pdbx_seq_one_letter_code
_entity_poly.pdbx_strand_id
1 'polypeptide(L)'
;MFEYRAFLIKYAEIGVKGKNRYLFEDALVGQIANALKKIEGDYKVYKQPGRVFVEAGKGSIDYEGALDALKRVMGVLHICPIYIVDSTDLDKAYEEAVNYIGECYPTESFTFKVMAKRSNKKMPKTSPEISADIGSLILEKYGDRLSVDVKNPDKFITIELRDKAYIYSETIKGEGGLPIGTAGKAMCLLSGGIDSPVAAYMMARRGVKVEAVYFHAPPYTSERAKQKVVDLARLTARYAGNIKLYVVNFTDIQLAIYEKCPHDELTIIMRRYMMKIAERIAVENGDQALITGESIGQVASQTIQSLLTTDAAATLPVFRPLIGFDKQEIVEISEKIGTYETSIQPYEDCCTIFVAKHPVTKPALEGIERSEKS
;
A
#
# COMPACT_ATOMS: atom_id res chain seq x y z
N MET A 1 14.96 28.27 -1.57
CA MET A 1 14.79 26.81 -1.51
C MET A 1 14.63 26.32 -2.92
N PHE A 2 15.39 25.32 -3.34
CA PHE A 2 15.32 24.75 -4.70
C PHE A 2 13.92 24.14 -4.92
N GLU A 3 13.27 24.47 -6.03
CA GLU A 3 11.92 24.01 -6.35
C GLU A 3 12.01 22.80 -7.29
N TYR A 4 11.78 21.61 -6.74
CA TYR A 4 11.65 20.39 -7.55
C TYR A 4 10.33 20.40 -8.31
N ARG A 5 10.38 20.08 -9.62
CA ARG A 5 9.21 19.99 -10.49
C ARG A 5 9.07 18.61 -11.14
N ALA A 6 9.86 17.66 -10.71
CA ALA A 6 9.81 16.31 -11.25
C ALA A 6 10.21 15.26 -10.22
N PHE A 7 9.71 14.03 -10.41
CA PHE A 7 10.04 12.88 -9.59
C PHE A 7 10.43 11.69 -10.48
N LEU A 8 11.48 11.00 -10.09
CA LEU A 8 11.86 9.70 -10.62
C LEU A 8 11.36 8.62 -9.66
N ILE A 9 10.55 7.71 -10.17
CA ILE A 9 9.94 6.63 -9.40
C ILE A 9 10.70 5.33 -9.67
N LYS A 10 11.16 4.69 -8.60
CA LYS A 10 11.78 3.36 -8.62
C LYS A 10 10.80 2.33 -8.10
N TYR A 11 10.77 1.18 -8.73
CA TYR A 11 10.03 0.00 -8.31
C TYR A 11 10.98 -1.21 -8.17
N ALA A 12 10.59 -2.23 -7.40
CA ALA A 12 11.40 -3.41 -7.18
C ALA A 12 10.82 -4.65 -7.86
N GLU A 13 9.76 -5.22 -7.31
CA GLU A 13 9.17 -6.49 -7.75
C GLU A 13 8.67 -6.49 -9.21
N ILE A 14 8.29 -5.35 -9.74
CA ILE A 14 7.94 -5.19 -11.14
C ILE A 14 9.14 -5.54 -12.05
N GLY A 15 10.35 -5.24 -11.61
CA GLY A 15 11.58 -5.50 -12.37
C GLY A 15 11.83 -6.97 -12.71
N VAL A 16 11.31 -7.90 -11.90
CA VAL A 16 11.51 -9.36 -12.08
C VAL A 16 10.34 -10.06 -12.78
N LYS A 17 9.34 -9.33 -13.30
CA LYS A 17 8.14 -9.89 -13.94
C LYS A 17 8.36 -10.42 -15.37
N GLY A 18 9.58 -10.45 -15.88
CA GLY A 18 9.93 -11.00 -17.19
C GLY A 18 9.13 -10.36 -18.32
N LYS A 19 8.55 -11.19 -19.19
CA LYS A 19 7.80 -10.73 -20.37
C LYS A 19 6.52 -9.93 -20.05
N ASN A 20 5.94 -10.13 -18.88
CA ASN A 20 4.69 -9.47 -18.45
C ASN A 20 4.96 -8.12 -17.75
N ARG A 21 6.21 -7.71 -17.63
CA ARG A 21 6.61 -6.49 -16.91
C ARG A 21 5.88 -5.25 -17.38
N TYR A 22 5.63 -5.10 -18.67
CA TYR A 22 4.95 -3.94 -19.25
C TYR A 22 3.53 -3.74 -18.67
N LEU A 23 2.79 -4.82 -18.37
CA LEU A 23 1.45 -4.75 -17.76
C LEU A 23 1.51 -4.09 -16.36
N PHE A 24 2.51 -4.45 -15.57
CA PHE A 24 2.71 -3.87 -14.24
C PHE A 24 3.19 -2.42 -14.31
N GLU A 25 4.07 -2.10 -15.27
CA GLU A 25 4.53 -0.74 -15.49
C GLU A 25 3.37 0.17 -15.96
N ASP A 26 2.51 -0.29 -16.87
CA ASP A 26 1.35 0.45 -17.35
C ASP A 26 0.31 0.66 -16.23
N ALA A 27 0.06 -0.36 -15.42
CA ALA A 27 -0.78 -0.24 -14.23
C ALA A 27 -0.22 0.79 -13.24
N LEU A 28 1.10 0.77 -12.99
CA LEU A 28 1.75 1.74 -12.10
C LEU A 28 1.63 3.17 -12.61
N VAL A 29 1.90 3.41 -13.91
CA VAL A 29 1.74 4.72 -14.55
C VAL A 29 0.31 5.22 -14.40
N GLY A 30 -0.68 4.37 -14.69
CA GLY A 30 -2.09 4.72 -14.54
C GLY A 30 -2.48 5.07 -13.10
N GLN A 31 -1.97 4.33 -12.12
CA GLN A 31 -2.26 4.59 -10.70
C GLN A 31 -1.59 5.86 -10.19
N ILE A 32 -0.34 6.14 -10.59
CA ILE A 32 0.34 7.40 -10.28
C ILE A 32 -0.44 8.57 -10.88
N ALA A 33 -0.80 8.50 -12.17
CA ALA A 33 -1.58 9.54 -12.82
C ALA A 33 -2.93 9.79 -12.12
N ASN A 34 -3.64 8.72 -11.69
CA ASN A 34 -4.88 8.85 -10.96
C ASN A 34 -4.71 9.45 -9.55
N ALA A 35 -3.62 9.11 -8.85
CA ALA A 35 -3.32 9.67 -7.53
C ALA A 35 -3.07 11.19 -7.61
N LEU A 36 -2.43 11.65 -8.68
CA LEU A 36 -2.09 13.05 -8.89
C LEU A 36 -3.25 13.91 -9.43
N LYS A 37 -4.33 13.33 -9.98
CA LYS A 37 -5.48 14.08 -10.52
C LYS A 37 -6.17 15.04 -9.54
N LYS A 38 -6.03 14.78 -8.23
CA LYS A 38 -6.66 15.59 -7.16
C LYS A 38 -5.68 16.59 -6.54
N ILE A 39 -4.45 16.60 -7.00
CA ILE A 39 -3.37 17.46 -6.51
C ILE A 39 -3.21 18.63 -7.47
N GLU A 40 -3.00 19.83 -6.93
CA GLU A 40 -2.78 21.03 -7.74
C GLU A 40 -1.52 20.89 -8.59
N GLY A 41 -1.68 21.09 -9.89
CA GLY A 41 -0.62 21.00 -10.88
C GLY A 41 -1.02 20.18 -12.11
N ASP A 42 -0.30 20.41 -13.20
CA ASP A 42 -0.40 19.61 -14.41
C ASP A 42 0.76 18.60 -14.42
N TYR A 43 0.45 17.32 -14.19
CA TYR A 43 1.47 16.28 -14.05
C TYR A 43 1.43 15.31 -15.24
N LYS A 44 2.54 15.24 -15.96
CA LYS A 44 2.77 14.23 -17.00
C LYS A 44 3.47 13.03 -16.37
N VAL A 45 2.84 11.85 -16.47
CA VAL A 45 3.40 10.58 -16.00
C VAL A 45 3.75 9.71 -17.19
N TYR A 46 5.00 9.24 -17.24
CA TYR A 46 5.47 8.37 -18.33
C TYR A 46 6.53 7.38 -17.85
N LYS A 47 6.74 6.30 -18.61
CA LYS A 47 7.76 5.29 -18.30
C LYS A 47 8.92 5.34 -19.30
N GLN A 48 10.10 4.97 -18.78
CA GLN A 48 11.27 4.56 -19.54
C GLN A 48 11.75 3.20 -19.00
N PRO A 49 12.62 2.47 -19.72
CA PRO A 49 13.09 1.18 -19.24
C PRO A 49 13.60 1.22 -17.79
N GLY A 50 12.86 0.55 -16.88
CA GLY A 50 13.21 0.44 -15.47
C GLY A 50 12.86 1.64 -14.58
N ARG A 51 12.16 2.65 -15.07
CA ARG A 51 11.78 3.87 -14.33
C ARG A 51 10.42 4.39 -14.76
N VAL A 52 9.73 5.06 -13.83
CA VAL A 52 8.59 5.92 -14.14
C VAL A 52 8.97 7.34 -13.75
N PHE A 53 8.56 8.30 -14.56
CA PHE A 53 8.81 9.72 -14.36
C PHE A 53 7.49 10.46 -14.17
N VAL A 54 7.52 11.46 -13.30
CA VAL A 54 6.45 12.43 -13.10
C VAL A 54 7.06 13.80 -13.31
N GLU A 55 6.59 14.54 -14.31
CA GLU A 55 7.03 15.90 -14.58
C GLU A 55 5.86 16.86 -14.42
N ALA A 56 6.04 17.92 -13.65
CA ALA A 56 5.07 19.00 -13.53
C ALA A 56 5.22 19.99 -14.71
N GLY A 57 4.09 20.39 -15.28
CA GLY A 57 4.01 21.42 -16.30
C GLY A 57 4.36 22.80 -15.77
N LYS A 58 4.18 23.83 -16.61
CA LYS A 58 4.33 25.23 -16.21
C LYS A 58 3.15 25.67 -15.33
N GLY A 59 3.39 26.38 -14.25
CA GLY A 59 2.38 26.86 -13.31
C GLY A 59 2.68 26.47 -11.86
N SER A 60 1.78 26.78 -10.93
CA SER A 60 1.90 26.34 -9.53
C SER A 60 1.71 24.83 -9.40
N ILE A 61 2.37 24.27 -8.42
CA ILE A 61 2.26 22.85 -8.06
C ILE A 61 2.20 22.71 -6.54
N ASP A 62 1.41 21.77 -6.08
CA ASP A 62 1.46 21.29 -4.70
C ASP A 62 2.47 20.15 -4.60
N TYR A 63 3.74 20.51 -4.36
CA TYR A 63 4.84 19.54 -4.25
C TYR A 63 4.65 18.55 -3.12
N GLU A 64 4.25 19.01 -1.92
CA GLU A 64 4.07 18.16 -0.75
C GLU A 64 2.86 17.24 -0.92
N GLY A 65 1.76 17.75 -1.46
CA GLY A 65 0.59 16.94 -1.81
C GLY A 65 0.91 15.88 -2.86
N ALA A 66 1.69 16.22 -3.89
CA ALA A 66 2.14 15.26 -4.90
C ALA A 66 3.03 14.18 -4.28
N LEU A 67 4.00 14.56 -3.46
CA LEU A 67 4.88 13.62 -2.77
C LEU A 67 4.09 12.68 -1.84
N ASP A 68 3.15 13.22 -1.07
CA ASP A 68 2.31 12.45 -0.16
C ASP A 68 1.38 11.48 -0.93
N ALA A 69 0.83 11.91 -2.07
CA ALA A 69 0.05 11.03 -2.95
C ALA A 69 0.91 9.90 -3.53
N LEU A 70 2.11 10.20 -4.01
CA LEU A 70 3.04 9.22 -4.57
C LEU A 70 3.50 8.18 -3.54
N LYS A 71 3.73 8.60 -2.27
CA LYS A 71 4.11 7.69 -1.17
C LYS A 71 3.09 6.57 -0.97
N ARG A 72 1.80 6.83 -1.20
CA ARG A 72 0.71 5.86 -0.99
C ARG A 72 0.43 4.96 -2.18
N VAL A 73 1.04 5.18 -3.35
CA VAL A 73 0.79 4.33 -4.53
C VAL A 73 1.50 2.99 -4.39
N MET A 74 0.73 1.91 -4.44
CA MET A 74 1.27 0.55 -4.41
C MET A 74 2.11 0.28 -5.67
N GLY A 75 3.30 -0.29 -5.47
CA GLY A 75 4.31 -0.48 -6.53
C GLY A 75 5.42 0.56 -6.53
N VAL A 76 5.22 1.73 -5.91
CA VAL A 76 6.24 2.77 -5.74
C VAL A 76 7.16 2.38 -4.59
N LEU A 77 8.40 2.00 -4.88
CA LEU A 77 9.39 1.67 -3.85
C LEU A 77 10.11 2.90 -3.34
N HIS A 78 10.63 3.73 -4.28
CA HIS A 78 11.30 4.98 -3.94
C HIS A 78 10.85 6.10 -4.87
N ILE A 79 10.78 7.29 -4.31
CA ILE A 79 10.51 8.55 -4.97
C ILE A 79 11.76 9.41 -4.83
N CYS A 80 12.34 9.80 -5.96
CA CYS A 80 13.49 10.70 -5.97
C CYS A 80 13.05 12.02 -6.62
N PRO A 81 12.98 13.12 -5.86
CA PRO A 81 12.87 14.44 -6.47
C PRO A 81 14.06 14.67 -7.38
N ILE A 82 13.83 15.06 -8.65
CA ILE A 82 14.88 15.14 -9.65
C ILE A 82 14.97 16.54 -10.25
N TYR A 83 16.20 16.95 -10.53
CA TYR A 83 16.52 18.02 -11.45
C TYR A 83 16.80 17.45 -12.84
N ILE A 84 16.15 17.99 -13.86
CA ILE A 84 16.25 17.50 -15.25
C ILE A 84 17.10 18.47 -16.06
N VAL A 85 18.19 17.96 -16.61
CA VAL A 85 19.01 18.66 -17.59
C VAL A 85 18.64 18.16 -18.97
N ASP A 86 18.05 19.01 -19.79
CA ASP A 86 17.61 18.67 -21.14
C ASP A 86 18.81 18.66 -22.14
N SER A 87 19.77 17.81 -21.83
CA SER A 87 20.97 17.60 -22.62
C SER A 87 21.59 16.25 -22.33
N THR A 88 22.22 15.65 -23.34
CA THR A 88 23.08 14.47 -23.24
C THR A 88 24.56 14.81 -23.25
N ASP A 89 24.89 16.10 -23.38
CA ASP A 89 26.25 16.62 -23.29
C ASP A 89 26.78 16.46 -21.87
N LEU A 90 27.96 15.80 -21.72
CA LEU A 90 28.56 15.52 -20.42
C LEU A 90 29.02 16.80 -19.72
N ASP A 91 29.61 17.74 -20.45
CA ASP A 91 30.13 18.96 -19.86
C ASP A 91 29.02 19.81 -19.25
N LYS A 92 27.89 19.92 -19.98
CA LYS A 92 26.69 20.59 -19.46
C LYS A 92 26.10 19.83 -18.28
N ALA A 93 26.05 18.48 -18.33
CA ALA A 93 25.54 17.70 -17.22
C ALA A 93 26.41 17.82 -15.97
N TYR A 94 27.73 17.98 -16.11
CA TYR A 94 28.66 18.20 -15.01
C TYR A 94 28.46 19.59 -14.37
N GLU A 95 28.40 20.64 -15.20
CA GLU A 95 28.13 22.01 -14.74
C GLU A 95 26.82 22.07 -13.95
N GLU A 96 25.75 21.48 -14.49
CA GLU A 96 24.42 21.46 -13.84
C GLU A 96 24.40 20.62 -12.57
N ALA A 97 25.20 19.53 -12.48
CA ALA A 97 25.32 18.76 -11.24
C ALA A 97 25.99 19.59 -10.12
N VAL A 98 26.97 20.39 -10.45
CA VAL A 98 27.64 21.29 -9.51
C VAL A 98 26.70 22.43 -9.08
N ASN A 99 25.96 23.02 -10.03
CA ASN A 99 24.98 24.08 -9.76
C ASN A 99 23.85 23.56 -8.86
N TYR A 100 23.31 22.36 -9.15
CA TYR A 100 22.30 21.69 -8.33
C TYR A 100 22.71 21.61 -6.84
N ILE A 101 23.98 21.24 -6.57
CA ILE A 101 24.49 21.17 -5.20
C ILE A 101 24.49 22.53 -4.53
N GLY A 102 24.92 23.58 -5.23
CA GLY A 102 24.93 24.94 -4.69
C GLY A 102 23.54 25.51 -4.42
N GLU A 103 22.56 25.16 -5.24
CA GLU A 103 21.18 25.62 -5.08
C GLU A 103 20.40 24.83 -4.03
N CYS A 104 20.58 23.49 -4.00
CA CYS A 104 19.90 22.64 -3.00
C CYS A 104 20.49 22.77 -1.60
N TYR A 105 21.80 22.99 -1.51
CA TYR A 105 22.56 22.97 -0.26
C TYR A 105 23.49 24.21 -0.16
N PRO A 106 22.96 25.41 -0.07
CA PRO A 106 23.75 26.64 -0.15
C PRO A 106 24.69 26.84 1.04
N THR A 107 24.36 26.31 2.22
CA THR A 107 25.08 26.55 3.47
C THR A 107 25.45 25.28 4.24
N GLU A 108 24.91 24.13 3.87
CA GLU A 108 25.10 22.87 4.59
C GLU A 108 26.52 22.32 4.38
N SER A 109 27.05 21.68 5.43
CA SER A 109 28.29 20.90 5.40
C SER A 109 27.95 19.43 5.55
N PHE A 110 28.45 18.58 4.63
CA PHE A 110 28.20 17.13 4.66
C PHE A 110 29.27 16.37 3.86
N THR A 111 29.33 15.08 4.13
CA THR A 111 30.10 14.14 3.31
C THR A 111 29.25 13.58 2.18
N PHE A 112 29.84 13.40 1.00
CA PHE A 112 29.08 12.93 -0.16
C PHE A 112 29.81 11.85 -0.97
N LYS A 113 29.02 11.11 -1.76
CA LYS A 113 29.49 10.21 -2.82
C LYS A 113 28.69 10.43 -4.08
N VAL A 114 29.39 10.65 -5.20
CA VAL A 114 28.72 10.74 -6.52
C VAL A 114 28.51 9.34 -7.07
N MET A 115 27.31 9.10 -7.63
CA MET A 115 26.93 7.85 -8.27
C MET A 115 26.39 8.11 -9.68
N ALA A 116 27.19 7.91 -10.69
CA ALA A 116 26.78 8.02 -12.08
C ALA A 116 26.21 6.68 -12.59
N LYS A 117 25.11 6.76 -13.35
CA LYS A 117 24.49 5.64 -14.06
C LYS A 117 24.28 6.02 -15.51
N ARG A 118 24.60 5.11 -16.44
CA ARG A 118 24.48 5.31 -17.87
C ARG A 118 23.49 4.32 -18.47
N SER A 119 22.53 4.75 -19.25
CA SER A 119 21.69 3.88 -20.07
C SER A 119 22.44 3.43 -21.32
N ASN A 120 23.26 4.29 -21.90
CA ASN A 120 24.08 4.01 -23.06
C ASN A 120 25.54 3.67 -22.65
N LYS A 121 25.92 2.41 -22.83
CA LYS A 121 27.29 1.92 -22.52
C LYS A 121 28.35 2.40 -23.55
N LYS A 122 27.95 2.97 -24.69
CA LYS A 122 28.84 3.50 -25.72
C LYS A 122 29.31 4.94 -25.42
N MET A 123 28.87 5.53 -24.31
CA MET A 123 29.37 6.86 -23.90
C MET A 123 30.88 6.85 -23.68
N PRO A 124 31.59 7.96 -24.01
CA PRO A 124 33.05 8.01 -23.98
C PRO A 124 33.69 7.75 -22.61
N LYS A 125 32.98 8.11 -21.53
CA LYS A 125 33.43 7.86 -20.16
C LYS A 125 32.60 6.78 -19.46
N THR A 126 33.22 6.03 -18.57
CA THR A 126 32.58 5.02 -17.71
C THR A 126 31.85 5.70 -16.54
N SER A 127 30.91 4.99 -15.90
CA SER A 127 30.21 5.53 -14.72
C SER A 127 31.16 5.92 -13.56
N PRO A 128 32.20 5.15 -13.23
CA PRO A 128 33.20 5.55 -12.24
C PRO A 128 33.96 6.83 -12.62
N GLU A 129 34.37 6.98 -13.89
CA GLU A 129 35.05 8.18 -14.38
C GLU A 129 34.14 9.41 -14.26
N ILE A 130 32.89 9.32 -14.70
CA ILE A 130 31.88 10.40 -14.56
C ILE A 130 31.67 10.75 -13.09
N SER A 131 31.61 9.74 -12.19
CA SER A 131 31.46 9.99 -10.76
C SER A 131 32.66 10.74 -10.17
N ALA A 132 33.89 10.37 -10.59
CA ALA A 132 35.12 11.01 -10.14
C ALA A 132 35.22 12.46 -10.63
N ASP A 133 34.91 12.69 -11.91
CA ASP A 133 34.95 14.03 -12.51
C ASP A 133 33.98 14.98 -11.79
N ILE A 134 32.71 14.59 -11.62
CA ILE A 134 31.72 15.43 -10.91
C ILE A 134 32.14 15.63 -9.45
N GLY A 135 32.63 14.59 -8.79
CA GLY A 135 33.12 14.68 -7.41
C GLY A 135 34.25 15.70 -7.26
N SER A 136 35.19 15.71 -8.21
CA SER A 136 36.30 16.68 -8.26
C SER A 136 35.81 18.10 -8.45
N LEU A 137 34.87 18.33 -9.38
CA LEU A 137 34.30 19.66 -9.63
C LEU A 137 33.49 20.19 -8.43
N ILE A 138 32.77 19.31 -7.71
CA ILE A 138 32.09 19.70 -6.47
C ILE A 138 33.08 20.10 -5.38
N LEU A 139 34.17 19.35 -5.22
CA LEU A 139 35.23 19.68 -4.26
C LEU A 139 35.97 20.96 -4.63
N GLU A 140 36.23 21.19 -5.91
CA GLU A 140 36.86 22.44 -6.38
C GLU A 140 36.03 23.69 -6.02
N LYS A 141 34.70 23.56 -6.15
CA LYS A 141 33.77 24.71 -5.91
C LYS A 141 33.33 24.82 -4.45
N TYR A 142 33.18 23.71 -3.72
CA TYR A 142 32.56 23.68 -2.40
C TYR A 142 33.37 22.87 -1.36
N GLY A 143 34.67 22.66 -1.60
CA GLY A 143 35.52 21.85 -0.72
C GLY A 143 35.84 22.51 0.63
N ASP A 144 35.43 23.77 0.83
CA ASP A 144 35.44 24.44 2.12
C ASP A 144 34.42 23.86 3.12
N ARG A 145 33.34 23.28 2.62
CA ARG A 145 32.20 22.76 3.41
C ARG A 145 31.78 21.34 3.05
N LEU A 146 32.17 20.82 1.90
CA LEU A 146 31.83 19.47 1.46
C LEU A 146 33.09 18.60 1.35
N SER A 147 32.99 17.34 1.72
CA SER A 147 34.05 16.37 1.59
C SER A 147 33.55 15.03 1.07
N VAL A 148 34.44 14.22 0.47
CA VAL A 148 34.07 12.91 -0.09
C VAL A 148 34.24 11.82 0.97
N ASP A 149 33.18 11.04 1.21
CA ASP A 149 33.25 9.76 1.89
C ASP A 149 32.64 8.65 1.00
N VAL A 150 33.50 7.74 0.52
CA VAL A 150 33.07 6.64 -0.36
C VAL A 150 32.43 5.48 0.40
N LYS A 151 32.62 5.38 1.71
CA LYS A 151 32.12 4.26 2.52
C LYS A 151 30.79 4.60 3.20
N ASN A 152 30.74 5.71 3.91
CA ASN A 152 29.59 6.13 4.71
C ASN A 152 29.26 7.60 4.47
N PRO A 153 28.87 7.99 3.23
CA PRO A 153 28.53 9.38 2.95
C PRO A 153 27.18 9.77 3.60
N ASP A 154 27.07 11.01 4.04
CA ASP A 154 25.80 11.57 4.50
C ASP A 154 24.80 11.66 3.34
N LYS A 155 25.28 11.97 2.12
CA LYS A 155 24.44 12.10 0.92
C LYS A 155 25.03 11.38 -0.29
N PHE A 156 24.14 10.71 -1.05
CA PHE A 156 24.46 10.20 -2.37
C PHE A 156 23.98 11.19 -3.43
N ILE A 157 24.88 11.77 -4.19
CA ILE A 157 24.57 12.60 -5.34
C ILE A 157 24.51 11.71 -6.57
N THR A 158 23.31 11.42 -7.07
CA THR A 158 23.13 10.52 -8.20
C THR A 158 22.88 11.30 -9.49
N ILE A 159 23.53 10.89 -10.56
CA ILE A 159 23.27 11.34 -11.92
C ILE A 159 22.93 10.15 -12.80
N GLU A 160 21.73 10.12 -13.38
CA GLU A 160 21.33 9.10 -14.36
C GLU A 160 21.35 9.72 -15.77
N LEU A 161 22.28 9.28 -16.62
CA LEU A 161 22.43 9.71 -18.00
C LEU A 161 21.64 8.78 -18.92
N ARG A 162 20.57 9.30 -19.53
CA ARG A 162 19.64 8.59 -20.43
C ARG A 162 19.47 9.39 -21.73
N ASP A 163 18.25 9.70 -22.12
CA ASP A 163 17.87 10.69 -23.11
C ASP A 163 18.14 12.14 -22.64
N LYS A 164 18.12 12.33 -21.34
CA LYS A 164 18.45 13.54 -20.59
C LYS A 164 19.37 13.17 -19.42
N ALA A 165 19.89 14.14 -18.70
CA ALA A 165 20.52 13.91 -17.41
C ALA A 165 19.52 14.18 -16.26
N TYR A 166 19.46 13.27 -15.31
CA TYR A 166 18.58 13.33 -14.14
C TYR A 166 19.44 13.33 -12.88
N ILE A 167 19.38 14.42 -12.11
CA ILE A 167 20.23 14.64 -10.94
C ILE A 167 19.34 14.62 -9.70
N TYR A 168 19.75 13.89 -8.67
CA TYR A 168 19.06 13.84 -7.38
C TYR A 168 19.98 13.42 -6.25
N SER A 169 19.66 13.87 -5.04
CA SER A 169 20.38 13.54 -3.81
C SER A 169 19.45 12.94 -2.74
N GLU A 170 18.14 12.95 -2.98
CA GLU A 170 17.15 12.44 -2.05
C GLU A 170 16.49 11.17 -2.58
N THR A 171 16.17 10.27 -1.65
CA THR A 171 15.46 9.02 -1.95
C THR A 171 14.44 8.77 -0.85
N ILE A 172 13.18 9.01 -1.16
CA ILE A 172 12.06 8.93 -0.23
C ILE A 172 11.38 7.58 -0.42
N LYS A 173 11.08 6.88 0.69
CA LYS A 173 10.48 5.55 0.67
C LYS A 173 8.98 5.64 0.39
N GLY A 174 8.48 4.84 -0.57
CA GLY A 174 7.06 4.60 -0.82
C GLY A 174 6.61 3.26 -0.25
N GLU A 175 5.38 2.84 -0.59
CA GLU A 175 4.78 1.59 -0.07
C GLU A 175 5.41 0.32 -0.64
N GLY A 176 6.01 0.37 -1.81
CA GLY A 176 6.51 -0.83 -2.51
C GLY A 176 5.37 -1.77 -2.94
N GLY A 177 5.66 -3.06 -3.03
CA GLY A 177 4.68 -4.06 -3.47
C GLY A 177 4.41 -4.05 -4.97
N LEU A 178 3.15 -4.32 -5.35
CA LEU A 178 2.68 -4.42 -6.73
C LEU A 178 1.52 -3.47 -6.99
N PRO A 179 1.36 -2.96 -8.21
CA PRO A 179 0.22 -2.13 -8.59
C PRO A 179 -1.11 -2.86 -8.40
N ILE A 180 -2.10 -2.17 -7.84
CA ILE A 180 -3.41 -2.73 -7.51
C ILE A 180 -4.10 -3.28 -8.77
N GLY A 181 -4.76 -4.43 -8.63
CA GLY A 181 -5.44 -5.14 -9.72
C GLY A 181 -4.55 -6.08 -10.52
N THR A 182 -3.22 -6.04 -10.35
CA THR A 182 -2.30 -6.93 -11.08
C THR A 182 -2.26 -8.36 -10.53
N ALA A 183 -2.81 -8.59 -9.33
CA ALA A 183 -2.92 -9.91 -8.69
C ALA A 183 -4.37 -10.39 -8.51
N GLY A 184 -5.30 -9.86 -9.32
CA GLY A 184 -6.71 -10.22 -9.24
C GLY A 184 -7.52 -9.35 -8.27
N LYS A 185 -8.71 -9.83 -7.88
CA LYS A 185 -9.71 -9.11 -7.10
C LYS A 185 -10.23 -9.99 -5.95
N ALA A 186 -10.45 -9.42 -4.78
CA ALA A 186 -10.91 -10.16 -3.61
C ALA A 186 -11.83 -9.32 -2.71
N MET A 187 -12.78 -10.02 -2.07
CA MET A 187 -13.75 -9.47 -1.14
C MET A 187 -13.23 -9.54 0.29
N CYS A 188 -13.06 -8.39 0.95
CA CYS A 188 -12.68 -8.30 2.34
C CYS A 188 -13.92 -8.26 3.25
N LEU A 189 -13.98 -9.11 4.25
CA LEU A 189 -14.94 -9.01 5.34
C LEU A 189 -14.48 -7.88 6.26
N LEU A 190 -14.98 -6.67 6.02
CA LEU A 190 -14.57 -5.47 6.72
C LEU A 190 -15.44 -5.26 7.97
N SER A 191 -14.81 -5.03 9.11
CA SER A 191 -15.45 -4.75 10.39
C SER A 191 -15.01 -3.38 10.92
N GLY A 192 -15.62 -2.94 12.03
CA GLY A 192 -15.20 -1.75 12.77
C GLY A 192 -13.94 -1.94 13.62
N GLY A 193 -13.32 -3.12 13.62
CA GLY A 193 -12.10 -3.43 14.37
C GLY A 193 -10.82 -2.99 13.67
N ILE A 194 -9.70 -3.19 14.36
CA ILE A 194 -8.35 -2.81 13.91
C ILE A 194 -7.88 -3.71 12.74
N ASP A 195 -8.21 -4.99 12.78
CA ASP A 195 -7.54 -6.04 12.00
C ASP A 195 -7.95 -6.05 10.52
N SER A 196 -9.25 -5.92 10.22
CA SER A 196 -9.73 -6.05 8.84
C SER A 196 -9.28 -4.93 7.89
N PRO A 197 -9.17 -3.64 8.28
CA PRO A 197 -8.55 -2.61 7.45
C PRO A 197 -7.08 -2.88 7.15
N VAL A 198 -6.33 -3.40 8.14
CA VAL A 198 -4.92 -3.79 7.97
C VAL A 198 -4.80 -4.97 7.01
N ALA A 199 -5.66 -5.96 7.12
CA ALA A 199 -5.70 -7.09 6.17
C ALA A 199 -5.97 -6.63 4.74
N ALA A 200 -6.94 -5.74 4.54
CA ALA A 200 -7.26 -5.15 3.24
C ALA A 200 -6.07 -4.39 2.65
N TYR A 201 -5.40 -3.55 3.45
CA TYR A 201 -4.18 -2.85 3.04
C TYR A 201 -3.05 -3.80 2.62
N MET A 202 -2.79 -4.85 3.42
CA MET A 202 -1.73 -5.81 3.12
C MET A 202 -1.97 -6.56 1.81
N MET A 203 -3.23 -6.93 1.52
CA MET A 203 -3.58 -7.58 0.26
C MET A 203 -3.52 -6.61 -0.92
N ALA A 204 -3.94 -5.35 -0.75
CA ALA A 204 -3.78 -4.31 -1.75
C ALA A 204 -2.30 -4.09 -2.10
N ARG A 205 -1.41 -4.11 -1.11
CA ARG A 205 0.05 -4.02 -1.31
C ARG A 205 0.61 -5.18 -2.13
N ARG A 206 -0.07 -6.35 -2.16
CA ARG A 206 0.28 -7.47 -3.03
C ARG A 206 -0.37 -7.39 -4.42
N GLY A 207 -0.96 -6.25 -4.76
CA GLY A 207 -1.56 -6.00 -6.06
C GLY A 207 -3.00 -6.49 -6.20
N VAL A 208 -3.65 -6.91 -5.10
CA VAL A 208 -5.06 -7.30 -5.11
C VAL A 208 -5.96 -6.07 -5.14
N LYS A 209 -6.92 -6.03 -6.05
CA LYS A 209 -8.01 -5.07 -5.99
C LYS A 209 -9.00 -5.52 -4.92
N VAL A 210 -9.17 -4.71 -3.86
CA VAL A 210 -10.01 -5.04 -2.73
C VAL A 210 -11.41 -4.44 -2.92
N GLU A 211 -12.44 -5.27 -2.78
CA GLU A 211 -13.81 -4.88 -2.44
C GLU A 211 -14.10 -5.28 -1.01
N ALA A 212 -15.14 -4.74 -0.39
CA ALA A 212 -15.44 -5.00 1.00
C ALA A 212 -16.92 -5.30 1.24
N VAL A 213 -17.19 -6.21 2.17
CA VAL A 213 -18.52 -6.47 2.69
C VAL A 213 -18.56 -6.20 4.20
N TYR A 214 -19.58 -5.50 4.65
CA TYR A 214 -19.87 -5.23 6.06
C TYR A 214 -21.24 -5.78 6.44
N PHE A 215 -21.32 -6.45 7.57
CA PHE A 215 -22.54 -7.01 8.12
C PHE A 215 -23.09 -6.08 9.21
N HIS A 216 -24.24 -5.48 8.92
CA HIS A 216 -24.92 -4.54 9.80
C HIS A 216 -26.20 -5.18 10.35
N ALA A 217 -26.45 -5.05 11.64
CA ALA A 217 -27.59 -5.68 12.31
C ALA A 217 -28.45 -4.67 13.10
N PRO A 218 -29.16 -3.73 12.42
CA PRO A 218 -30.03 -2.80 13.11
C PRO A 218 -31.24 -3.53 13.70
N PRO A 219 -31.80 -3.11 14.88
CA PRO A 219 -31.36 -1.97 15.71
C PRO A 219 -30.20 -2.30 16.67
N TYR A 220 -29.69 -3.52 16.66
CA TYR A 220 -28.65 -3.98 17.60
C TYR A 220 -27.30 -3.32 17.36
N THR A 221 -26.94 -3.05 16.09
CA THR A 221 -25.80 -2.21 15.75
C THR A 221 -26.28 -0.81 15.38
N SER A 222 -25.61 0.22 15.90
CA SER A 222 -25.98 1.60 15.65
C SER A 222 -25.57 2.09 14.25
N GLU A 223 -26.21 3.15 13.76
CA GLU A 223 -25.76 3.86 12.54
C GLU A 223 -24.35 4.43 12.69
N ARG A 224 -23.92 4.75 13.93
CA ARG A 224 -22.53 5.16 14.22
C ARG A 224 -21.54 4.04 13.99
N ALA A 225 -21.89 2.79 14.32
CA ALA A 225 -21.07 1.62 14.01
C ALA A 225 -20.89 1.45 12.50
N LYS A 226 -21.96 1.59 11.73
CA LYS A 226 -21.91 1.57 10.25
C LYS A 226 -21.07 2.71 9.70
N GLN A 227 -21.26 3.95 10.21
CA GLN A 227 -20.43 5.09 9.78
C GLN A 227 -18.96 4.88 10.06
N LYS A 228 -18.60 4.31 11.23
CA LYS A 228 -17.23 3.92 11.58
C LYS A 228 -16.62 3.02 10.50
N VAL A 229 -17.34 2.01 10.02
CA VAL A 229 -16.85 1.11 8.96
C VAL A 229 -16.71 1.82 7.62
N VAL A 230 -17.64 2.72 7.29
CA VAL A 230 -17.52 3.57 6.08
C VAL A 230 -16.26 4.43 6.15
N ASP A 231 -15.97 5.00 7.31
CA ASP A 231 -14.77 5.85 7.49
C ASP A 231 -13.48 5.01 7.43
N LEU A 232 -13.47 3.80 8.00
CA LEU A 232 -12.36 2.85 7.86
C LEU A 232 -12.14 2.44 6.39
N ALA A 233 -13.23 2.19 5.64
CA ALA A 233 -13.13 1.91 4.20
C ALA A 233 -12.52 3.10 3.44
N ARG A 234 -12.88 4.34 3.77
CA ARG A 234 -12.31 5.56 3.16
C ARG A 234 -10.82 5.72 3.48
N LEU A 235 -10.43 5.50 4.74
CA LEU A 235 -9.02 5.57 5.15
C LEU A 235 -8.18 4.49 4.44
N THR A 236 -8.68 3.26 4.39
CA THR A 236 -8.05 2.15 3.68
C THR A 236 -7.94 2.43 2.18
N ALA A 237 -8.96 3.05 1.57
CA ALA A 237 -8.98 3.40 0.16
C ALA A 237 -7.89 4.42 -0.26
N ARG A 238 -7.31 5.17 0.69
CA ARG A 238 -6.15 6.03 0.42
C ARG A 238 -4.94 5.25 -0.10
N TYR A 239 -4.84 3.97 0.27
CA TYR A 239 -3.79 3.04 -0.12
C TYR A 239 -4.26 1.98 -1.11
N ALA A 240 -5.46 1.42 -0.89
CA ALA A 240 -6.02 0.31 -1.67
C ALA A 240 -6.78 0.76 -2.94
N GLY A 241 -6.81 2.07 -3.22
CA GLY A 241 -7.61 2.62 -4.32
C GLY A 241 -9.11 2.58 -4.00
N ASN A 242 -9.96 2.70 -5.01
CA ASN A 242 -11.40 2.72 -4.80
C ASN A 242 -11.91 1.36 -4.28
N ILE A 243 -12.50 1.36 -3.09
CA ILE A 243 -13.14 0.21 -2.45
C ILE A 243 -14.66 0.34 -2.63
N LYS A 244 -15.30 -0.65 -3.22
CA LYS A 244 -16.76 -0.79 -3.22
C LYS A 244 -17.16 -1.52 -1.94
N LEU A 245 -17.98 -0.86 -1.12
CA LEU A 245 -18.45 -1.42 0.16
C LEU A 245 -19.88 -1.89 0.02
N TYR A 246 -20.10 -3.18 0.23
CA TYR A 246 -21.42 -3.81 0.31
C TYR A 246 -21.85 -3.85 1.77
N VAL A 247 -23.04 -3.32 2.07
CA VAL A 247 -23.62 -3.36 3.41
C VAL A 247 -24.77 -4.38 3.41
N VAL A 248 -24.62 -5.45 4.17
CA VAL A 248 -25.59 -6.53 4.28
C VAL A 248 -26.37 -6.36 5.57
N ASN A 249 -27.69 -6.31 5.48
CA ASN A 249 -28.54 -6.42 6.67
C ASN A 249 -28.52 -7.87 7.19
N PHE A 250 -27.94 -8.07 8.35
CA PHE A 250 -27.72 -9.38 8.94
C PHE A 250 -28.67 -9.70 10.11
N THR A 251 -29.60 -8.80 10.45
CA THR A 251 -30.45 -8.87 11.63
C THR A 251 -31.27 -10.15 11.68
N ASP A 252 -32.04 -10.44 10.63
CA ASP A 252 -32.95 -11.61 10.62
C ASP A 252 -32.18 -12.93 10.68
N ILE A 253 -31.03 -13.00 10.01
CA ILE A 253 -30.15 -14.17 10.04
C ILE A 253 -29.58 -14.35 11.43
N GLN A 254 -29.11 -13.28 12.07
CA GLN A 254 -28.54 -13.30 13.40
C GLN A 254 -29.56 -13.74 14.47
N LEU A 255 -30.79 -13.23 14.38
CA LEU A 255 -31.89 -13.63 15.26
C LEU A 255 -32.26 -15.10 15.07
N ALA A 256 -32.37 -15.56 13.83
CA ALA A 256 -32.67 -16.95 13.53
C ALA A 256 -31.57 -17.88 14.08
N ILE A 257 -30.29 -17.53 13.97
CA ILE A 257 -29.17 -18.28 14.55
C ILE A 257 -29.30 -18.30 16.08
N TYR A 258 -29.59 -17.15 16.71
CA TYR A 258 -29.72 -17.04 18.15
C TYR A 258 -30.89 -17.93 18.70
N GLU A 259 -32.01 -17.98 17.99
CA GLU A 259 -33.19 -18.72 18.40
C GLU A 259 -33.08 -20.24 18.20
N LYS A 260 -32.35 -20.67 17.15
CA LYS A 260 -32.37 -22.06 16.69
C LYS A 260 -31.09 -22.84 16.95
N CYS A 261 -29.96 -22.18 17.19
CA CYS A 261 -28.66 -22.81 17.32
C CYS A 261 -28.17 -22.85 18.76
N PRO A 262 -27.28 -23.81 19.13
CA PRO A 262 -26.65 -23.83 20.45
C PRO A 262 -25.89 -22.53 20.72
N HIS A 263 -26.09 -21.98 21.93
CA HIS A 263 -25.56 -20.64 22.25
C HIS A 263 -24.02 -20.57 22.27
N ASP A 264 -23.35 -21.65 22.63
CA ASP A 264 -21.87 -21.74 22.62
C ASP A 264 -21.29 -21.83 21.21
N GLU A 265 -22.09 -22.18 20.19
CA GLU A 265 -21.70 -22.28 18.78
C GLU A 265 -22.04 -21.02 17.96
N LEU A 266 -22.82 -20.07 18.52
CA LEU A 266 -23.36 -18.90 17.79
C LEU A 266 -22.32 -18.15 16.98
N THR A 267 -21.17 -17.83 17.59
CA THR A 267 -20.11 -17.06 16.90
C THR A 267 -19.57 -17.79 15.68
N ILE A 268 -19.37 -19.11 15.77
CA ILE A 268 -18.87 -19.91 14.65
C ILE A 268 -19.91 -19.99 13.55
N ILE A 269 -21.17 -20.26 13.89
CA ILE A 269 -22.27 -20.36 12.92
C ILE A 269 -22.49 -19.03 12.22
N MET A 270 -22.53 -17.91 12.95
CA MET A 270 -22.62 -16.56 12.34
C MET A 270 -21.49 -16.32 11.34
N ARG A 271 -20.24 -16.65 11.70
CA ARG A 271 -19.08 -16.47 10.81
C ARG A 271 -19.19 -17.33 9.55
N ARG A 272 -19.68 -18.56 9.66
CA ARG A 272 -19.94 -19.42 8.51
C ARG A 272 -20.96 -18.81 7.55
N TYR A 273 -22.08 -18.26 8.06
CA TYR A 273 -23.04 -17.53 7.24
C TYR A 273 -22.44 -16.28 6.60
N MET A 274 -21.63 -15.52 7.34
CA MET A 274 -20.93 -14.36 6.79
C MET A 274 -20.00 -14.76 5.65
N MET A 275 -19.27 -15.87 5.77
CA MET A 275 -18.40 -16.40 4.71
C MET A 275 -19.21 -16.81 3.47
N LYS A 276 -20.31 -17.54 3.64
CA LYS A 276 -21.22 -17.94 2.53
C LYS A 276 -21.78 -16.71 1.79
N ILE A 277 -22.24 -15.71 2.52
CA ILE A 277 -22.80 -14.47 1.94
C ILE A 277 -21.72 -13.65 1.25
N ALA A 278 -20.56 -13.49 1.89
CA ALA A 278 -19.43 -12.80 1.32
C ALA A 278 -18.96 -13.44 0.01
N GLU A 279 -18.88 -14.78 -0.02
CA GLU A 279 -18.53 -15.53 -1.23
C GLU A 279 -19.55 -15.33 -2.34
N ARG A 280 -20.85 -15.39 -2.03
CA ARG A 280 -21.90 -15.14 -3.04
C ARG A 280 -21.76 -13.77 -3.66
N ILE A 281 -21.59 -12.72 -2.84
CA ILE A 281 -21.38 -11.37 -3.33
C ILE A 281 -20.08 -11.28 -4.14
N ALA A 282 -19.02 -11.93 -3.68
CA ALA A 282 -17.72 -11.99 -4.34
C ALA A 282 -17.86 -12.58 -5.76
N VAL A 283 -18.48 -13.74 -5.89
CA VAL A 283 -18.67 -14.43 -7.18
C VAL A 283 -19.52 -13.60 -8.13
N GLU A 284 -20.63 -13.01 -7.65
CA GLU A 284 -21.49 -12.13 -8.45
C GLU A 284 -20.77 -10.89 -8.98
N ASN A 285 -19.70 -10.45 -8.30
CA ASN A 285 -18.90 -9.28 -8.68
C ASN A 285 -17.54 -9.65 -9.31
N GLY A 286 -17.26 -10.91 -9.53
CA GLY A 286 -16.04 -11.39 -10.17
C GLY A 286 -14.81 -11.34 -9.26
N ASP A 287 -14.99 -11.34 -7.94
CA ASP A 287 -13.91 -11.55 -6.98
C ASP A 287 -13.51 -13.04 -6.97
N GLN A 288 -12.22 -13.29 -6.73
CA GLN A 288 -11.61 -14.61 -6.86
C GLN A 288 -11.14 -15.19 -5.52
N ALA A 289 -11.29 -14.42 -4.43
CA ALA A 289 -10.90 -14.82 -3.08
C ALA A 289 -11.66 -14.00 -2.03
N LEU A 290 -11.64 -14.47 -0.79
CA LEU A 290 -12.06 -13.74 0.40
C LEU A 290 -10.83 -13.28 1.18
N ILE A 291 -10.97 -12.18 1.94
CA ILE A 291 -9.93 -11.66 2.83
C ILE A 291 -10.54 -11.49 4.21
N THR A 292 -9.87 -12.00 5.24
CA THR A 292 -10.25 -11.81 6.66
C THR A 292 -9.09 -11.28 7.47
N GLY A 293 -9.39 -10.56 8.56
CA GLY A 293 -8.41 -10.01 9.50
C GLY A 293 -8.09 -10.93 10.68
N GLU A 294 -8.18 -12.25 10.49
CA GLU A 294 -7.98 -13.22 11.57
C GLU A 294 -6.49 -13.40 11.91
N SER A 295 -6.19 -13.51 13.22
CA SER A 295 -4.90 -13.92 13.77
C SER A 295 -5.09 -15.08 14.74
N ILE A 296 -4.23 -16.11 14.65
CA ILE A 296 -4.38 -17.34 15.49
C ILE A 296 -4.28 -16.98 16.97
N GLY A 297 -5.27 -17.45 17.75
CA GLY A 297 -5.27 -17.36 19.20
C GLY A 297 -5.65 -15.99 19.76
N GLN A 298 -5.99 -15.02 18.94
CA GLN A 298 -6.36 -13.69 19.39
C GLN A 298 -7.71 -13.69 20.15
N VAL A 299 -8.67 -14.47 19.68
CA VAL A 299 -9.98 -14.69 20.30
C VAL A 299 -10.44 -16.14 20.17
N ALA A 300 -11.44 -16.54 20.94
CA ALA A 300 -11.95 -17.92 21.01
C ALA A 300 -12.35 -18.51 19.64
N SER A 301 -12.85 -17.69 18.74
CA SER A 301 -13.23 -18.08 17.38
C SER A 301 -12.08 -18.15 16.36
N GLN A 302 -10.85 -17.88 16.80
CA GLN A 302 -9.64 -17.87 15.95
C GLN A 302 -8.66 -18.98 16.33
N THR A 303 -9.15 -20.12 16.76
CA THR A 303 -8.37 -21.37 16.90
C THR A 303 -8.27 -22.08 15.56
N ILE A 304 -7.31 -22.99 15.41
CA ILE A 304 -7.17 -23.80 14.18
C ILE A 304 -8.47 -24.55 13.86
N GLN A 305 -9.13 -25.13 14.88
CA GLN A 305 -10.39 -25.84 14.71
C GLN A 305 -11.53 -24.90 14.29
N SER A 306 -11.60 -23.70 14.87
CA SER A 306 -12.60 -22.70 14.49
C SER A 306 -12.38 -22.23 13.05
N LEU A 307 -11.13 -21.99 12.64
CA LEU A 307 -10.79 -21.61 11.27
C LEU A 307 -11.12 -22.74 10.28
N LEU A 308 -10.85 -24.00 10.62
CA LEU A 308 -11.24 -25.14 9.79
C LEU A 308 -12.75 -25.17 9.53
N THR A 309 -13.57 -24.95 10.56
CA THR A 309 -15.04 -24.95 10.42
C THR A 309 -15.54 -23.75 9.63
N THR A 310 -14.94 -22.57 9.75
CA THR A 310 -15.33 -21.39 8.95
C THR A 310 -14.87 -21.51 7.50
N ASP A 311 -13.70 -22.09 7.24
CA ASP A 311 -13.19 -22.32 5.88
C ASP A 311 -14.06 -23.30 5.10
N ALA A 312 -14.57 -24.34 5.75
CA ALA A 312 -15.47 -25.29 5.12
C ALA A 312 -16.80 -24.67 4.63
N ALA A 313 -17.10 -23.44 5.01
CA ALA A 313 -18.28 -22.70 4.54
C ALA A 313 -18.06 -21.94 3.23
N ALA A 314 -16.82 -21.84 2.74
CA ALA A 314 -16.46 -21.15 1.50
C ALA A 314 -15.70 -22.09 0.56
N THR A 315 -15.83 -21.86 -0.75
CA THR A 315 -15.11 -22.60 -1.81
C THR A 315 -13.99 -21.75 -2.42
N LEU A 316 -14.11 -20.42 -2.34
CA LEU A 316 -13.05 -19.50 -2.73
C LEU A 316 -11.87 -19.53 -1.74
N PRO A 317 -10.63 -19.29 -2.21
CA PRO A 317 -9.49 -19.13 -1.32
C PRO A 317 -9.74 -18.03 -0.28
N VAL A 318 -9.37 -18.28 0.98
CA VAL A 318 -9.47 -17.30 2.07
C VAL A 318 -8.07 -16.82 2.45
N PHE A 319 -7.78 -15.55 2.19
CA PHE A 319 -6.52 -14.94 2.54
C PHE A 319 -6.57 -14.34 3.95
N ARG A 320 -5.60 -14.74 4.78
CA ARG A 320 -5.42 -14.27 6.16
C ARG A 320 -4.04 -13.64 6.32
N PRO A 321 -3.84 -12.42 5.83
CA PRO A 321 -2.51 -11.81 5.87
C PRO A 321 -1.98 -11.57 7.28
N LEU A 322 -2.84 -11.58 8.31
CA LEU A 322 -2.49 -11.35 9.70
C LEU A 322 -2.34 -12.63 10.53
N ILE A 323 -2.44 -13.82 9.92
CA ILE A 323 -2.60 -15.08 10.65
C ILE A 323 -1.50 -15.35 11.69
N GLY A 324 -0.29 -14.91 11.46
CA GLY A 324 0.87 -15.06 12.35
C GLY A 324 1.34 -13.78 13.04
N PHE A 325 0.58 -12.69 12.93
CA PHE A 325 0.93 -11.40 13.55
C PHE A 325 0.40 -11.37 14.99
N ASP A 326 1.15 -10.77 15.89
CA ASP A 326 0.64 -10.41 17.20
C ASP A 326 -0.15 -9.09 17.14
N LYS A 327 -0.81 -8.75 18.26
CA LYS A 327 -1.68 -7.56 18.30
C LYS A 327 -0.90 -6.27 18.12
N GLN A 328 0.32 -6.20 18.64
CA GLN A 328 1.15 -4.99 18.56
C GLN A 328 1.60 -4.72 17.12
N GLU A 329 2.02 -5.74 16.40
CA GLU A 329 2.40 -5.62 14.98
C GLU A 329 1.22 -5.10 14.12
N ILE A 330 0.00 -5.56 14.41
CA ILE A 330 -1.22 -5.11 13.71
C ILE A 330 -1.53 -3.65 14.05
N VAL A 331 -1.39 -3.26 15.32
CA VAL A 331 -1.60 -1.88 15.78
C VAL A 331 -0.63 -0.92 15.07
N GLU A 332 0.66 -1.25 14.99
CA GLU A 332 1.68 -0.43 14.32
C GLU A 332 1.34 -0.17 12.84
N ILE A 333 0.84 -1.21 12.15
CA ILE A 333 0.40 -1.03 10.77
C ILE A 333 -0.87 -0.17 10.71
N SER A 334 -1.82 -0.37 11.63
CA SER A 334 -3.05 0.42 11.71
C SER A 334 -2.78 1.91 11.96
N GLU A 335 -1.83 2.23 12.84
CA GLU A 335 -1.35 3.59 13.07
C GLU A 335 -0.71 4.18 11.80
N LYS A 336 0.20 3.42 11.16
CA LYS A 336 0.86 3.82 9.92
C LYS A 336 -0.14 4.19 8.83
N ILE A 337 -1.21 3.42 8.65
CA ILE A 337 -2.22 3.68 7.60
C ILE A 337 -3.34 4.63 8.06
N GLY A 338 -3.28 5.09 9.31
CA GLY A 338 -4.20 6.07 9.89
C GLY A 338 -5.60 5.52 10.20
N THR A 339 -5.76 4.20 10.38
CA THR A 339 -7.05 3.58 10.71
C THR A 339 -7.25 3.35 12.20
N TYR A 340 -6.18 3.42 13.01
CA TYR A 340 -6.21 3.07 14.43
C TYR A 340 -7.23 3.89 15.23
N GLU A 341 -7.15 5.22 15.18
CA GLU A 341 -8.03 6.11 15.96
C GLU A 341 -9.52 5.93 15.65
N THR A 342 -9.84 5.62 14.39
CA THR A 342 -11.21 5.29 14.01
C THR A 342 -11.59 3.90 14.51
N SER A 343 -10.69 2.93 14.44
CA SER A 343 -10.95 1.53 14.83
C SER A 343 -11.24 1.37 16.32
N ILE A 344 -10.64 2.18 17.20
CA ILE A 344 -10.83 2.10 18.67
C ILE A 344 -12.07 2.84 19.18
N GLN A 345 -12.85 3.50 18.31
CA GLN A 345 -14.09 4.15 18.73
C GLN A 345 -15.09 3.12 19.32
N PRO A 346 -15.83 3.47 20.37
CA PRO A 346 -16.65 2.55 21.16
C PRO A 346 -17.99 2.19 20.49
N TYR A 347 -17.94 1.79 19.22
CA TYR A 347 -19.13 1.33 18.46
C TYR A 347 -18.93 -0.14 18.11
N GLU A 348 -19.82 -0.97 18.62
CA GLU A 348 -19.72 -2.43 18.51
C GLU A 348 -20.20 -2.97 17.17
N ASP A 349 -19.53 -4.02 16.71
CA ASP A 349 -19.91 -4.78 15.52
C ASP A 349 -20.98 -5.84 15.85
N CYS A 350 -21.67 -6.35 14.82
CA CYS A 350 -22.74 -7.35 14.98
C CYS A 350 -22.25 -8.64 15.69
N CYS A 351 -21.00 -9.02 15.54
CA CYS A 351 -20.44 -10.23 16.15
C CYS A 351 -20.33 -10.17 17.68
N THR A 352 -20.40 -8.99 18.30
CA THR A 352 -20.24 -8.82 19.75
C THR A 352 -21.56 -8.83 20.52
N ILE A 353 -22.69 -8.73 19.83
CA ILE A 353 -24.02 -8.54 20.43
C ILE A 353 -24.54 -9.81 21.12
N PHE A 354 -24.36 -10.96 20.47
CA PHE A 354 -24.85 -12.26 20.93
C PHE A 354 -23.68 -13.22 21.24
N VAL A 355 -22.73 -12.75 22.04
CA VAL A 355 -21.57 -13.60 22.42
C VAL A 355 -21.96 -14.52 23.55
N ALA A 356 -21.68 -15.80 23.39
CA ALA A 356 -21.82 -16.78 24.47
C ALA A 356 -20.87 -16.49 25.63
N LYS A 357 -21.29 -16.75 26.87
CA LYS A 357 -20.42 -16.68 28.05
C LYS A 357 -19.21 -17.62 27.94
N HIS A 358 -19.42 -18.78 27.31
CA HIS A 358 -18.40 -19.82 27.08
C HIS A 358 -18.49 -20.29 25.64
N PRO A 359 -17.88 -19.55 24.68
CA PRO A 359 -17.91 -19.95 23.28
C PRO A 359 -17.04 -21.18 23.06
N VAL A 360 -17.50 -22.08 22.15
CA VAL A 360 -16.74 -23.27 21.76
C VAL A 360 -15.41 -22.83 21.10
N THR A 361 -14.31 -23.39 21.61
CA THR A 361 -12.94 -23.11 21.11
C THR A 361 -12.38 -24.24 20.23
N LYS A 362 -12.99 -25.43 20.30
CA LYS A 362 -12.62 -26.62 19.51
C LYS A 362 -13.84 -27.21 18.85
N PRO A 363 -14.52 -26.50 17.93
CA PRO A 363 -15.70 -27.01 17.27
C PRO A 363 -15.33 -28.18 16.34
N ALA A 364 -16.21 -29.24 16.31
CA ALA A 364 -16.14 -30.25 15.29
C ALA A 364 -17.01 -29.85 14.10
N LEU A 365 -16.46 -29.90 12.89
CA LEU A 365 -17.17 -29.46 11.68
C LEU A 365 -18.54 -30.10 11.52
N GLU A 366 -18.62 -31.44 11.64
CA GLU A 366 -19.89 -32.17 11.54
C GLU A 366 -20.93 -31.77 12.60
N GLY A 367 -20.48 -31.35 13.80
CA GLY A 367 -21.34 -30.83 14.85
C GLY A 367 -21.96 -29.51 14.44
N ILE A 368 -21.11 -28.55 14.03
CA ILE A 368 -21.52 -27.22 13.57
C ILE A 368 -22.47 -27.32 12.36
N GLU A 369 -22.16 -28.18 11.38
CA GLU A 369 -23.02 -28.37 10.21
C GLU A 369 -24.39 -28.98 10.56
N ARG A 370 -24.49 -29.80 11.60
CA ARG A 370 -25.78 -30.29 12.12
C ARG A 370 -26.58 -29.16 12.76
N SER A 371 -25.92 -28.35 13.57
CA SER A 371 -26.55 -27.19 14.23
C SER A 371 -27.04 -26.15 13.23
N GLU A 372 -26.36 -25.99 12.08
CA GLU A 372 -26.78 -25.08 11.00
C GLU A 372 -28.07 -25.56 10.27
N LYS A 373 -28.40 -26.85 10.30
CA LYS A 373 -29.53 -27.43 9.57
C LYS A 373 -30.82 -27.45 10.39
N SER A 374 -30.77 -27.16 11.68
CA SER A 374 -31.91 -27.07 12.57
C SER A 374 -32.55 -25.67 12.52
#